data_aaec3e258921c51685394299b2c0dfef
#
_entry.id   aaec3e258921c51685394299b2c0dfef
#
_cell.length_a   1.000
_cell.length_b   1.000
_cell.length_c   1.000
_cell.angle_alpha   90.00
_cell.angle_beta   90.00
_cell.angle_gamma   90.00
#
_symmetry.space_group_name_H-M   'P 1'
#
loop_
_entity.id
_entity.type
_entity.pdbx_description
1 polymer ?
#
loop_
_entity_poly.entity_id
_entity_poly.type
_entity_poly.pdbx_seq_one_letter_code
_entity_poly.pdbx_strand_id
1 'polypeptide(L)'
;MFPLFLENLRISLSAVLANKTRSLLTALGIIIGVLSVTLMGTLISGLDKSFESSMSWLGKDIFYISRYEWFGDMEWWEVRNRPRMRSEYVEKIRKRSKYALAVSPVMQRPASLSYEDKEAYTEIFGTNEDYMETISTDIEEGRFFTASEDRSGSRVTIIGHGLKEGFFKDENPIGKYIKIDNVKFRVIGVLEKQGKFLGLFSVDKQAVLPLGAYKRIFSKRGWMRLSVKVPQDKV
;
A
#
# COMPACT_ATOMS: atom_id res chain seq x y z
N MET A 1 -31.05 56.28 -11.47
CA MET A 1 -29.81 55.44 -11.39
C MET A 1 -29.81 54.28 -12.37
N PHE A 2 -30.90 53.57 -12.58
CA PHE A 2 -30.98 52.43 -13.53
C PHE A 2 -30.72 52.78 -15.01
N PRO A 3 -31.21 53.90 -15.61
CA PRO A 3 -30.99 54.17 -17.02
C PRO A 3 -29.53 54.48 -17.35
N LEU A 4 -28.82 55.21 -16.50
CA LEU A 4 -27.38 55.47 -16.67
C LEU A 4 -26.51 54.21 -16.61
N PHE A 5 -26.89 53.22 -15.82
CA PHE A 5 -26.18 51.94 -15.75
C PHE A 5 -26.33 51.13 -17.05
N LEU A 6 -27.54 51.10 -17.61
CA LEU A 6 -27.83 50.42 -18.89
C LEU A 6 -27.12 51.10 -20.08
N GLU A 7 -27.06 52.43 -20.07
CA GLU A 7 -26.37 53.19 -21.10
C GLU A 7 -24.85 52.97 -21.07
N ASN A 8 -24.23 52.98 -19.88
CA ASN A 8 -22.82 52.65 -19.68
C ASN A 8 -22.48 51.21 -20.08
N LEU A 9 -23.38 50.26 -19.80
CA LEU A 9 -23.22 48.86 -20.20
C LEU A 9 -23.27 48.69 -21.73
N ARG A 10 -24.17 49.43 -22.41
CA ARG A 10 -24.30 49.44 -23.87
C ARG A 10 -23.07 50.04 -24.54
N ILE A 11 -22.56 51.17 -24.01
CA ILE A 11 -21.34 51.82 -24.52
C ILE A 11 -20.14 50.88 -24.35
N SER A 12 -19.98 50.26 -23.18
CA SER A 12 -18.88 49.29 -22.92
C SER A 12 -18.93 48.09 -23.87
N LEU A 13 -20.14 47.54 -24.11
CA LEU A 13 -20.33 46.41 -25.01
C LEU A 13 -20.00 46.78 -26.46
N SER A 14 -20.39 47.98 -26.88
CA SER A 14 -20.10 48.49 -28.23
C SER A 14 -18.61 48.74 -28.44
N ALA A 15 -17.88 49.21 -27.44
CA ALA A 15 -16.43 49.39 -27.47
C ALA A 15 -15.66 48.04 -27.58
N VAL A 16 -16.12 46.99 -26.87
CA VAL A 16 -15.61 45.62 -27.00
C VAL A 16 -15.84 45.07 -28.40
N LEU A 17 -17.01 45.25 -28.96
CA LEU A 17 -17.38 44.80 -30.30
C LEU A 17 -16.69 45.56 -31.42
N ALA A 18 -16.33 46.83 -31.21
CA ALA A 18 -15.60 47.65 -32.19
C ALA A 18 -14.14 47.18 -32.37
N ASN A 19 -13.54 46.56 -31.34
CA ASN A 19 -12.15 46.06 -31.36
C ASN A 19 -12.06 44.54 -31.09
N LYS A 20 -12.75 43.77 -31.90
CA LYS A 20 -12.95 42.31 -31.71
C LYS A 20 -11.66 41.52 -31.50
N THR A 21 -10.62 41.78 -32.28
CA THR A 21 -9.33 41.11 -32.20
C THR A 21 -8.62 41.35 -30.87
N ARG A 22 -8.61 42.63 -30.40
CA ARG A 22 -7.98 42.98 -29.12
C ARG A 22 -8.76 42.39 -27.96
N SER A 23 -10.07 42.48 -27.98
CA SER A 23 -10.95 41.94 -26.95
C SER A 23 -10.84 40.41 -26.86
N LEU A 24 -10.78 39.73 -28.02
CA LEU A 24 -10.58 38.29 -28.09
C LEU A 24 -9.23 37.86 -27.51
N LEU A 25 -8.13 38.56 -27.87
CA LEU A 25 -6.79 38.24 -27.37
C LEU A 25 -6.67 38.46 -25.87
N THR A 26 -7.24 39.56 -25.34
CA THR A 26 -7.26 39.78 -23.88
C THR A 26 -8.12 38.78 -23.15
N ALA A 27 -9.29 38.44 -23.65
CA ALA A 27 -10.15 37.42 -23.06
C ALA A 27 -9.44 36.04 -23.06
N LEU A 28 -8.81 35.66 -24.18
CA LEU A 28 -8.06 34.41 -24.30
C LEU A 28 -6.89 34.36 -23.31
N GLY A 29 -6.15 35.46 -23.15
CA GLY A 29 -5.07 35.55 -22.17
C GLY A 29 -5.56 35.33 -20.73
N ILE A 30 -6.67 35.97 -20.36
CA ILE A 30 -7.27 35.78 -19.03
C ILE A 30 -7.77 34.35 -18.85
N ILE A 31 -8.46 33.79 -19.86
CA ILE A 31 -8.95 32.40 -19.78
C ILE A 31 -7.80 31.43 -19.60
N ILE A 32 -6.72 31.54 -20.39
CA ILE A 32 -5.54 30.67 -20.25
C ILE A 32 -4.91 30.84 -18.88
N GLY A 33 -4.76 32.07 -18.40
CA GLY A 33 -4.19 32.35 -17.08
C GLY A 33 -4.99 31.70 -15.95
N VAL A 34 -6.30 31.95 -15.92
CA VAL A 34 -7.19 31.37 -14.89
C VAL A 34 -7.24 29.85 -15.00
N LEU A 35 -7.34 29.31 -16.22
CA LEU A 35 -7.37 27.86 -16.45
C LEU A 35 -6.09 27.20 -15.96
N SER A 36 -4.93 27.79 -16.24
CA SER A 36 -3.62 27.24 -15.81
C SER A 36 -3.50 27.21 -14.30
N VAL A 37 -3.88 28.27 -13.60
CA VAL A 37 -3.82 28.32 -12.12
C VAL A 37 -4.81 27.32 -11.51
N THR A 38 -6.02 27.24 -12.05
CA THR A 38 -7.05 26.32 -11.55
C THR A 38 -6.64 24.86 -11.77
N LEU A 39 -6.12 24.52 -12.97
CA LEU A 39 -5.60 23.18 -13.25
C LEU A 39 -4.45 22.81 -12.31
N MET A 40 -3.51 23.74 -12.10
CA MET A 40 -2.39 23.49 -11.16
C MET A 40 -2.88 23.23 -9.74
N GLY A 41 -3.83 24.02 -9.26
CA GLY A 41 -4.44 23.84 -7.94
C GLY A 41 -5.16 22.49 -7.79
N THR A 42 -5.93 22.10 -8.81
CA THR A 42 -6.62 20.80 -8.78
C THR A 42 -5.66 19.61 -8.87
N LEU A 43 -4.58 19.71 -9.65
CA LEU A 43 -3.54 18.69 -9.72
C LEU A 43 -2.83 18.50 -8.37
N ILE A 44 -2.43 19.61 -7.73
CA ILE A 44 -1.78 19.55 -6.41
C ILE A 44 -2.71 18.91 -5.39
N SER A 45 -3.95 19.38 -5.29
CA SER A 45 -4.93 18.81 -4.35
C SER A 45 -5.24 17.34 -4.63
N GLY A 46 -5.26 16.94 -5.90
CA GLY A 46 -5.43 15.54 -6.32
C GLY A 46 -4.24 14.67 -5.90
N LEU A 47 -3.02 15.18 -6.06
CA LEU A 47 -1.80 14.50 -5.62
C LEU A 47 -1.75 14.36 -4.10
N ASP A 48 -2.03 15.42 -3.35
CA ASP A 48 -2.06 15.40 -1.89
C ASP A 48 -3.03 14.36 -1.37
N LYS A 49 -4.26 14.33 -1.90
CA LYS A 49 -5.27 13.35 -1.52
C LYS A 49 -4.89 11.92 -1.88
N SER A 50 -4.29 11.73 -3.06
CA SER A 50 -3.78 10.43 -3.50
C SER A 50 -2.60 9.97 -2.63
N PHE A 51 -1.72 10.89 -2.25
CA PHE A 51 -0.60 10.62 -1.36
C PHE A 51 -1.10 10.26 0.05
N GLU A 52 -2.02 11.05 0.62
CA GLU A 52 -2.58 10.78 1.95
C GLU A 52 -3.30 9.42 2.01
N SER A 53 -4.11 9.10 1.00
CA SER A 53 -4.75 7.79 0.90
C SER A 53 -3.75 6.65 0.74
N SER A 54 -2.66 6.89 0.00
CA SER A 54 -1.60 5.89 -0.19
C SER A 54 -0.72 5.70 1.03
N MET A 55 -0.54 6.74 1.86
CA MET A 55 0.23 6.64 3.10
C MET A 55 -0.57 6.04 4.27
N SER A 56 -1.90 6.04 4.17
CA SER A 56 -2.76 5.49 5.24
C SER A 56 -2.54 4.00 5.48
N TRP A 57 -2.16 3.22 4.47
CA TRP A 57 -1.88 1.79 4.61
C TRP A 57 -0.56 1.48 5.34
N LEU A 58 0.39 2.44 5.38
CA LEU A 58 1.63 2.29 6.16
C LEU A 58 1.39 2.30 7.67
N GLY A 59 0.22 2.80 8.11
CA GLY A 59 -0.12 2.96 9.53
C GLY A 59 0.64 4.11 10.19
N LYS A 60 -0.07 5.05 10.77
CA LYS A 60 0.53 6.23 11.44
C LYS A 60 1.25 5.89 12.75
N ASP A 61 0.96 4.72 13.30
CA ASP A 61 1.41 4.22 14.61
C ASP A 61 2.35 3.01 14.49
N ILE A 62 2.98 2.81 13.31
CA ILE A 62 3.84 1.68 13.04
C ILE A 62 5.27 2.13 12.77
N PHE A 63 6.22 1.61 13.56
CA PHE A 63 7.65 1.77 13.34
C PHE A 63 8.22 0.58 12.59
N TYR A 64 8.97 0.87 11.53
CA TYR A 64 9.67 -0.13 10.75
C TYR A 64 11.13 -0.17 11.10
N ILE A 65 11.60 -1.30 11.61
CA ILE A 65 13.01 -1.53 11.92
C ILE A 65 13.59 -2.43 10.84
N SER A 66 14.49 -1.89 10.05
CA SER A 66 15.09 -2.57 8.91
C SER A 66 16.61 -2.40 8.92
N ARG A 67 17.31 -3.31 8.28
CA ARG A 67 18.75 -3.18 8.02
C ARG A 67 19.04 -2.13 6.95
N TYR A 68 18.12 -1.94 6.03
CA TYR A 68 18.23 -1.07 4.87
C TYR A 68 17.22 0.08 5.00
N GLU A 69 17.58 1.25 4.55
CA GLU A 69 16.65 2.37 4.43
C GLU A 69 15.70 2.14 3.25
N TRP A 70 14.46 2.61 3.37
CA TRP A 70 13.46 2.45 2.31
C TRP A 70 13.67 3.45 1.17
N PHE A 71 14.21 4.62 1.50
CA PHE A 71 14.50 5.71 0.58
C PHE A 71 15.87 6.29 0.92
N GLY A 72 16.79 6.33 -0.04
CA GLY A 72 18.12 6.92 0.11
C GLY A 72 19.17 6.17 -0.72
N ASP A 73 20.20 6.89 -1.15
CA ASP A 73 21.39 6.32 -1.79
C ASP A 73 22.28 5.71 -0.71
N MET A 74 21.89 4.55 -0.22
CA MET A 74 22.69 3.85 0.76
C MET A 74 23.77 3.01 0.06
N GLU A 75 25.01 3.33 0.31
CA GLU A 75 26.13 2.59 -0.22
C GLU A 75 26.24 1.20 0.40
N TRP A 76 26.42 0.16 -0.43
CA TRP A 76 26.37 -1.24 0.02
C TRP A 76 27.37 -1.57 1.13
N TRP A 77 28.49 -0.85 1.23
CA TRP A 77 29.52 -1.04 2.28
C TRP A 77 29.08 -0.54 3.65
N GLU A 78 28.21 0.45 3.73
CA GLU A 78 27.64 0.93 5.00
C GLU A 78 26.75 -0.14 5.66
N VAL A 79 26.07 -0.90 4.83
CA VAL A 79 25.12 -1.92 5.28
C VAL A 79 25.82 -3.26 5.54
N ARG A 80 26.95 -3.50 4.90
CA ARG A 80 27.68 -4.78 4.99
C ARG A 80 27.94 -5.23 6.42
N ASN A 81 28.29 -4.29 7.29
CA ASN A 81 28.64 -4.56 8.69
C ASN A 81 27.44 -4.47 9.65
N ARG A 82 26.25 -4.02 9.21
CA ARG A 82 25.07 -3.98 10.07
C ARG A 82 24.59 -5.41 10.37
N PRO A 83 24.24 -5.74 11.64
CA PRO A 83 23.77 -7.08 11.99
C PRO A 83 22.48 -7.42 11.24
N ARG A 84 22.32 -8.69 10.88
CA ARG A 84 21.10 -9.16 10.23
C ARG A 84 19.94 -9.16 11.21
N MET A 85 18.77 -8.73 10.76
CA MET A 85 17.55 -8.83 11.54
C MET A 85 17.19 -10.31 11.75
N ARG A 86 16.81 -10.66 12.98
CA ARG A 86 16.45 -12.01 13.38
C ARG A 86 15.09 -12.02 14.07
N SER A 87 14.33 -13.10 13.93
CA SER A 87 13.05 -13.26 14.62
C SER A 87 13.15 -13.24 16.15
N GLU A 88 14.33 -13.56 16.72
CA GLU A 88 14.60 -13.45 18.16
C GLU A 88 14.44 -12.01 18.69
N TYR A 89 14.58 -11.00 17.83
CA TYR A 89 14.40 -9.60 18.22
C TYR A 89 12.94 -9.27 18.51
N VAL A 90 11.99 -10.00 17.95
CA VAL A 90 10.55 -9.87 18.25
C VAL A 90 10.33 -10.04 19.76
N GLU A 91 10.79 -11.16 20.32
CA GLU A 91 10.66 -11.43 21.75
C GLU A 91 11.44 -10.44 22.62
N LYS A 92 12.61 -9.99 22.16
CA LYS A 92 13.40 -8.98 22.89
C LYS A 92 12.68 -7.64 22.94
N ILE A 93 12.04 -7.21 21.83
CA ILE A 93 11.27 -5.97 21.77
C ILE A 93 10.04 -6.09 22.65
N ARG A 94 9.24 -7.17 22.52
CA ARG A 94 8.06 -7.41 23.36
C ARG A 94 8.38 -7.33 24.86
N LYS A 95 9.52 -7.92 25.28
CA LYS A 95 9.89 -7.96 26.71
C LYS A 95 10.48 -6.66 27.24
N ARG A 96 11.15 -5.87 26.41
CA ARG A 96 11.90 -4.67 26.84
C ARG A 96 11.20 -3.35 26.54
N SER A 97 10.34 -3.31 25.55
CA SER A 97 9.61 -2.11 25.18
C SER A 97 8.37 -1.94 26.05
N LYS A 98 8.17 -0.75 26.59
CA LYS A 98 6.92 -0.39 27.32
C LYS A 98 5.78 -0.05 26.38
N TYR A 99 6.09 0.27 25.14
CA TYR A 99 5.13 0.85 24.18
C TYR A 99 4.84 -0.06 22.98
N ALA A 100 5.55 -1.17 22.82
CA ALA A 100 5.27 -2.11 21.73
C ALA A 100 3.98 -2.89 22.02
N LEU A 101 2.91 -2.57 21.30
CA LEU A 101 1.61 -3.25 21.37
C LEU A 101 1.65 -4.57 20.59
N ALA A 102 2.23 -4.54 19.39
CA ALA A 102 2.41 -5.70 18.52
C ALA A 102 3.76 -5.63 17.83
N VAL A 103 4.38 -6.78 17.58
CA VAL A 103 5.67 -6.86 16.88
C VAL A 103 5.63 -7.97 15.84
N SER A 104 5.77 -7.60 14.58
CA SER A 104 5.65 -8.50 13.46
C SER A 104 6.96 -8.56 12.67
N PRO A 105 7.61 -9.73 12.57
CA PRO A 105 8.70 -9.95 11.64
C PRO A 105 8.13 -10.17 10.25
N VAL A 106 8.64 -9.47 9.26
CA VAL A 106 8.19 -9.60 7.88
C VAL A 106 9.38 -9.98 7.00
N MET A 107 9.31 -11.13 6.37
CA MET A 107 10.19 -11.55 5.28
C MET A 107 9.40 -11.52 3.98
N GLN A 108 10.02 -11.06 2.88
CA GLN A 108 9.35 -11.00 1.58
C GLN A 108 10.28 -11.51 0.48
N ARG A 109 9.66 -12.05 -0.56
CA ARG A 109 10.30 -12.41 -1.82
C ARG A 109 9.26 -12.54 -2.93
N PRO A 110 9.66 -12.33 -4.18
CA PRO A 110 8.81 -12.70 -5.30
C PRO A 110 8.68 -14.23 -5.43
N ALA A 111 7.50 -14.70 -5.88
CA ALA A 111 7.21 -16.10 -6.12
C ALA A 111 6.18 -16.26 -7.25
N SER A 112 6.17 -17.43 -7.89
CA SER A 112 5.13 -17.82 -8.81
C SER A 112 3.99 -18.50 -8.04
N LEU A 113 2.78 -17.98 -8.20
CA LEU A 113 1.57 -18.55 -7.65
C LEU A 113 0.73 -19.14 -8.77
N SER A 114 0.17 -20.35 -8.57
CA SER A 114 -0.73 -20.95 -9.55
C SER A 114 -1.94 -21.61 -8.92
N TYR A 115 -3.06 -21.50 -9.62
CA TYR A 115 -4.31 -22.17 -9.33
C TYR A 115 -4.93 -22.64 -10.64
N GLU A 116 -5.11 -23.96 -10.80
CA GLU A 116 -5.51 -24.59 -12.06
C GLU A 116 -4.60 -24.16 -13.22
N ASP A 117 -5.17 -23.57 -14.27
CA ASP A 117 -4.44 -23.09 -15.46
C ASP A 117 -3.99 -21.62 -15.35
N LYS A 118 -4.22 -20.97 -14.19
CA LYS A 118 -3.89 -19.55 -13.98
C LYS A 118 -2.59 -19.43 -13.20
N GLU A 119 -1.76 -18.47 -13.62
CA GLU A 119 -0.51 -18.14 -12.96
C GLU A 119 -0.41 -16.63 -12.66
N ALA A 120 0.25 -16.31 -11.56
CA ALA A 120 0.59 -14.95 -11.18
C ALA A 120 1.98 -14.92 -10.55
N TYR A 121 2.78 -13.93 -10.94
CA TYR A 121 4.06 -13.65 -10.29
C TYR A 121 3.89 -12.45 -9.35
N THR A 122 4.11 -12.66 -8.07
CA THR A 122 3.83 -11.64 -7.04
C THR A 122 4.67 -11.84 -5.79
N GLU A 123 4.60 -10.88 -4.86
CA GLU A 123 5.30 -10.97 -3.58
C GLU A 123 4.59 -11.91 -2.62
N ILE A 124 5.37 -12.74 -1.92
CA ILE A 124 4.91 -13.50 -0.76
C ILE A 124 5.56 -12.96 0.51
N PHE A 125 4.77 -12.88 1.57
CA PHE A 125 5.17 -12.38 2.88
C PHE A 125 5.12 -13.49 3.90
N GLY A 126 6.24 -13.72 4.61
CA GLY A 126 6.31 -14.60 5.76
C GLY A 126 6.29 -13.81 7.05
N THR A 127 5.31 -14.04 7.92
CA THR A 127 5.09 -13.22 9.12
C THR A 127 4.45 -14.03 10.26
N ASN A 128 4.25 -13.40 11.43
CA ASN A 128 3.61 -14.00 12.60
C ASN A 128 2.14 -13.53 12.75
N GLU A 129 1.48 -14.00 13.80
CA GLU A 129 0.08 -13.67 14.12
C GLU A 129 -0.20 -12.19 14.37
N ASP A 130 0.78 -11.43 14.86
CA ASP A 130 0.65 -9.99 15.14
C ASP A 130 0.59 -9.12 13.88
N TYR A 131 0.80 -9.72 12.72
CA TYR A 131 0.88 -8.96 11.46
C TYR A 131 -0.35 -8.12 11.19
N MET A 132 -1.54 -8.64 11.47
CA MET A 132 -2.81 -7.92 11.29
C MET A 132 -2.87 -6.63 12.12
N GLU A 133 -2.24 -6.61 13.27
CA GLU A 133 -2.16 -5.40 14.09
C GLU A 133 -1.13 -4.38 13.57
N THR A 134 -0.15 -4.86 12.80
CA THR A 134 0.95 -4.04 12.25
C THR A 134 0.76 -3.64 10.79
N ILE A 135 -0.41 -3.92 10.21
CA ILE A 135 -0.83 -3.44 8.89
C ILE A 135 -2.20 -2.78 8.99
N SER A 136 -2.48 -1.87 8.07
CA SER A 136 -3.78 -1.17 8.01
C SER A 136 -4.72 -1.87 7.03
N THR A 137 -4.98 -3.15 7.24
CA THR A 137 -5.94 -3.93 6.45
C THR A 137 -6.63 -4.97 7.32
N ASP A 138 -7.81 -5.39 6.91
CA ASP A 138 -8.61 -6.40 7.57
C ASP A 138 -8.76 -7.66 6.72
N ILE A 139 -9.39 -8.69 7.29
CA ILE A 139 -9.77 -9.90 6.59
C ILE A 139 -11.17 -9.73 6.01
N GLU A 140 -11.29 -9.78 4.68
CA GLU A 140 -12.57 -9.74 3.97
C GLU A 140 -13.35 -11.05 4.13
N GLU A 141 -12.64 -12.19 3.97
CA GLU A 141 -13.23 -13.52 4.08
C GLU A 141 -12.30 -14.47 4.83
N GLY A 142 -12.90 -15.37 5.61
CA GLY A 142 -12.15 -16.38 6.34
C GLY A 142 -11.50 -15.87 7.61
N ARG A 143 -10.23 -16.23 7.85
CA ARG A 143 -9.50 -15.86 9.08
C ARG A 143 -8.00 -15.72 8.83
N PHE A 144 -7.32 -15.08 9.75
CA PHE A 144 -5.86 -15.10 9.81
C PHE A 144 -5.35 -16.40 10.46
N PHE A 145 -4.07 -16.72 10.29
CA PHE A 145 -3.46 -17.88 10.95
C PHE A 145 -3.13 -17.56 12.42
N THR A 146 -3.12 -18.62 13.21
CA THR A 146 -2.86 -18.55 14.65
C THR A 146 -1.36 -18.70 14.94
N ALA A 147 -0.93 -18.32 16.16
CA ALA A 147 0.42 -18.55 16.65
C ALA A 147 0.83 -20.04 16.61
N SER A 148 -0.13 -20.94 16.77
CA SER A 148 0.12 -22.39 16.67
C SER A 148 0.44 -22.81 15.23
N GLU A 149 -0.30 -22.28 14.25
CA GLU A 149 -0.07 -22.53 12.83
C GLU A 149 1.27 -21.93 12.35
N ASP A 150 1.67 -20.77 12.90
CA ASP A 150 3.00 -20.21 12.63
C ASP A 150 4.10 -21.10 13.21
N ARG A 151 4.05 -21.43 14.51
CA ARG A 151 5.06 -22.29 15.15
C ARG A 151 5.18 -23.66 14.51
N SER A 152 4.06 -24.28 14.15
CA SER A 152 4.06 -25.59 13.44
C SER A 152 4.54 -25.49 12.00
N GLY A 153 4.54 -24.27 11.43
CA GLY A 153 4.84 -24.06 10.01
C GLY A 153 3.80 -24.70 9.12
N SER A 154 2.53 -24.51 9.45
CA SER A 154 1.39 -25.01 8.69
C SER A 154 1.38 -24.42 7.29
N ARG A 155 1.06 -25.25 6.28
CA ARG A 155 0.94 -24.80 4.88
C ARG A 155 -0.41 -24.17 4.61
N VAL A 156 -0.65 -23.04 5.27
CA VAL A 156 -1.82 -22.18 5.06
C VAL A 156 -1.39 -20.84 4.51
N THR A 157 -2.29 -20.17 3.80
CA THR A 157 -2.02 -18.86 3.22
C THR A 157 -3.26 -17.98 3.27
N ILE A 158 -3.02 -16.68 3.41
CA ILE A 158 -4.00 -15.63 3.18
C ILE A 158 -3.63 -14.97 1.86
N ILE A 159 -4.58 -14.75 0.99
CA ILE A 159 -4.37 -14.11 -0.31
C ILE A 159 -4.96 -12.69 -0.33
N GLY A 160 -4.36 -11.81 -1.08
CA GLY A 160 -4.92 -10.48 -1.32
C GLY A 160 -6.11 -10.54 -2.27
N HIS A 161 -6.99 -9.55 -2.19
CA HIS A 161 -8.21 -9.44 -3.00
C HIS A 161 -7.94 -9.57 -4.51
N GLY A 162 -6.85 -9.00 -5.01
CA GLY A 162 -6.49 -9.09 -6.43
C GLY A 162 -6.10 -10.49 -6.90
N LEU A 163 -5.60 -11.35 -6.00
CA LEU A 163 -5.39 -12.77 -6.30
C LEU A 163 -6.71 -13.55 -6.28
N LYS A 164 -7.63 -13.22 -5.37
CA LYS A 164 -8.99 -13.79 -5.38
C LYS A 164 -9.68 -13.49 -6.70
N GLU A 165 -9.74 -12.22 -7.12
CA GLU A 165 -10.34 -11.82 -8.40
C GLU A 165 -9.67 -12.53 -9.60
N GLY A 166 -8.33 -12.64 -9.60
CA GLY A 166 -7.57 -13.25 -10.69
C GLY A 166 -7.76 -14.76 -10.80
N PHE A 167 -7.68 -15.47 -9.68
CA PHE A 167 -7.69 -16.93 -9.66
C PHE A 167 -9.11 -17.51 -9.56
N PHE A 168 -9.93 -16.97 -8.66
CA PHE A 168 -11.20 -17.58 -8.25
C PHE A 168 -12.42 -16.87 -8.85
N LYS A 169 -12.31 -15.58 -9.23
CA LYS A 169 -13.47 -14.77 -9.67
C LYS A 169 -14.59 -14.81 -8.63
N ASP A 170 -15.69 -15.46 -8.95
CA ASP A 170 -16.88 -15.60 -8.09
C ASP A 170 -16.84 -16.84 -7.19
N GLU A 171 -15.78 -17.66 -7.31
CA GLU A 171 -15.66 -18.90 -6.55
C GLU A 171 -15.07 -18.59 -5.15
N ASN A 172 -15.61 -19.24 -4.11
CA ASN A 172 -15.07 -19.10 -2.75
C ASN A 172 -13.65 -19.71 -2.67
N PRO A 173 -12.61 -18.93 -2.36
CA PRO A 173 -11.25 -19.40 -2.26
C PRO A 173 -10.95 -20.17 -0.98
N ILE A 174 -11.77 -20.02 0.07
CA ILE A 174 -11.50 -20.59 1.40
C ILE A 174 -11.53 -22.12 1.36
N GLY A 175 -10.45 -22.72 1.88
CA GLY A 175 -10.28 -24.18 1.89
C GLY A 175 -9.64 -24.76 0.63
N LYS A 176 -9.56 -24.00 -0.45
CA LYS A 176 -8.91 -24.42 -1.70
C LYS A 176 -7.39 -24.36 -1.60
N TYR A 177 -6.72 -25.03 -2.54
CA TYR A 177 -5.26 -25.10 -2.56
C TYR A 177 -4.70 -24.33 -3.74
N ILE A 178 -3.79 -23.41 -3.48
CA ILE A 178 -2.93 -22.78 -4.48
C ILE A 178 -1.51 -23.35 -4.37
N LYS A 179 -0.75 -23.28 -5.45
CA LYS A 179 0.69 -23.59 -5.42
C LYS A 179 1.48 -22.28 -5.34
N ILE A 180 2.47 -22.26 -4.49
CA ILE A 180 3.48 -21.20 -4.38
C ILE A 180 4.82 -21.86 -4.63
N ASP A 181 5.50 -21.50 -5.73
CA ASP A 181 6.72 -22.18 -6.21
C ASP A 181 6.57 -23.72 -6.15
N ASN A 182 5.48 -24.26 -6.71
CA ASN A 182 5.11 -25.67 -6.74
C ASN A 182 4.74 -26.32 -5.40
N VAL A 183 4.75 -25.59 -4.28
CA VAL A 183 4.32 -26.10 -2.98
C VAL A 183 2.86 -25.74 -2.73
N LYS A 184 2.03 -26.73 -2.37
CA LYS A 184 0.60 -26.54 -2.08
C LYS A 184 0.40 -25.85 -0.73
N PHE A 185 -0.42 -24.77 -0.73
CA PHE A 185 -0.90 -24.06 0.43
C PHE A 185 -2.41 -23.98 0.42
N ARG A 186 -3.04 -24.21 1.57
CA ARG A 186 -4.49 -24.07 1.71
C ARG A 186 -4.82 -22.61 1.99
N VAL A 187 -5.71 -22.02 1.21
CA VAL A 187 -6.25 -20.68 1.44
C VAL A 187 -7.17 -20.70 2.65
N ILE A 188 -6.93 -19.85 3.63
CA ILE A 188 -7.72 -19.73 4.87
C ILE A 188 -8.32 -18.35 5.07
N GLY A 189 -7.89 -17.35 4.31
CA GLY A 189 -8.39 -15.99 4.38
C GLY A 189 -8.10 -15.21 3.13
N VAL A 190 -8.83 -14.12 2.97
CA VAL A 190 -8.65 -13.10 1.93
C VAL A 190 -8.52 -11.75 2.61
N LEU A 191 -7.49 -10.97 2.24
CA LEU A 191 -7.32 -9.60 2.71
C LEU A 191 -8.31 -8.68 2.01
N GLU A 192 -8.78 -7.68 2.73
CA GLU A 192 -9.62 -6.61 2.19
C GLU A 192 -8.89 -5.85 1.07
N LYS A 193 -9.68 -5.37 0.10
CA LYS A 193 -9.19 -4.62 -1.05
C LYS A 193 -8.60 -3.27 -0.61
N GLN A 194 -7.32 -3.09 -0.88
CA GLN A 194 -6.60 -1.85 -0.57
C GLN A 194 -6.38 -0.95 -1.79
N GLY A 195 -6.43 -1.53 -2.99
CA GLY A 195 -6.27 -0.80 -4.23
C GLY A 195 -4.80 -0.68 -4.69
N LYS A 196 -4.47 0.47 -5.29
CA LYS A 196 -3.14 0.70 -5.85
C LYS A 196 -2.41 1.81 -5.09
N PHE A 197 -1.18 1.56 -4.67
CA PHE A 197 -0.32 2.58 -4.12
C PHE A 197 0.07 3.60 -5.20
N LEU A 198 -0.30 4.87 -5.03
CA LEU A 198 -0.12 5.97 -6.00
C LEU A 198 -0.59 5.62 -7.43
N GLY A 199 -1.53 4.68 -7.57
CA GLY A 199 -1.98 4.21 -8.88
C GLY A 199 -0.99 3.31 -9.63
N LEU A 200 0.22 3.08 -9.11
CA LEU A 200 1.31 2.38 -9.79
C LEU A 200 1.38 0.90 -9.43
N PHE A 201 1.37 0.58 -8.14
CA PHE A 201 1.56 -0.79 -7.66
C PHE A 201 0.32 -1.28 -6.94
N SER A 202 -0.20 -2.44 -7.36
CA SER A 202 -1.31 -3.08 -6.65
C SER A 202 -0.76 -3.82 -5.42
N VAL A 203 -1.21 -3.39 -4.24
CA VAL A 203 -0.94 -4.10 -2.98
C VAL A 203 -1.89 -5.27 -2.75
N ASP A 204 -2.91 -5.41 -3.60
CA ASP A 204 -3.90 -6.48 -3.53
C ASP A 204 -3.40 -7.82 -4.10
N LYS A 205 -2.28 -7.81 -4.86
CA LYS A 205 -1.66 -9.02 -5.39
C LYS A 205 -0.53 -9.46 -4.48
N GLN A 206 -0.85 -10.15 -3.41
CA GLN A 206 0.11 -10.68 -2.46
C GLN A 206 -0.41 -11.96 -1.80
N ALA A 207 0.49 -12.78 -1.25
CA ALA A 207 0.12 -13.90 -0.39
C ALA A 207 0.89 -13.82 0.93
N VAL A 208 0.20 -14.06 2.04
CA VAL A 208 0.75 -13.99 3.38
C VAL A 208 0.80 -15.40 3.97
N LEU A 209 1.95 -15.78 4.51
CA LEU A 209 2.25 -17.11 5.01
C LEU A 209 2.72 -17.04 6.47
N PRO A 210 2.48 -18.07 7.28
CA PRO A 210 3.15 -18.23 8.56
C PRO A 210 4.67 -18.21 8.37
N LEU A 211 5.40 -17.44 9.21
CA LEU A 211 6.86 -17.30 9.13
C LEU A 211 7.57 -18.66 9.26
N GLY A 212 7.01 -19.54 10.09
CA GLY A 212 7.52 -20.91 10.25
C GLY A 212 7.47 -21.69 8.95
N ALA A 213 6.37 -21.61 8.20
CA ALA A 213 6.23 -22.24 6.88
C ALA A 213 7.17 -21.59 5.87
N TYR A 214 7.20 -20.25 5.82
CA TYR A 214 8.08 -19.49 4.93
C TYR A 214 9.55 -19.88 5.10
N LYS A 215 10.07 -19.90 6.33
CA LYS A 215 11.47 -20.27 6.64
C LYS A 215 11.79 -21.71 6.32
N ARG A 216 10.84 -22.62 6.52
CA ARG A 216 11.03 -24.06 6.28
C ARG A 216 11.09 -24.38 4.79
N ILE A 217 10.28 -23.70 3.99
CA ILE A 217 10.06 -24.06 2.57
C ILE A 217 10.98 -23.23 1.67
N PHE A 218 11.04 -21.91 1.88
CA PHE A 218 11.71 -21.02 0.93
C PHE A 218 13.10 -20.60 1.37
N SER A 219 13.25 -20.01 2.54
CA SER A 219 14.57 -19.60 3.04
C SER A 219 14.57 -19.24 4.53
N LYS A 220 15.56 -19.76 5.24
CA LYS A 220 15.90 -19.28 6.60
C LYS A 220 16.70 -17.97 6.58
N ARG A 221 17.31 -17.63 5.43
CA ARG A 221 18.13 -16.45 5.21
C ARG A 221 17.46 -15.56 4.19
N GLY A 222 17.06 -14.39 4.58
CA GLY A 222 16.40 -13.41 3.72
C GLY A 222 16.40 -12.04 4.38
N TRP A 223 15.92 -11.08 3.66
CA TRP A 223 15.69 -9.75 4.19
C TRP A 223 14.51 -9.82 5.14
N MET A 224 14.74 -9.41 6.37
CA MET A 224 13.71 -9.32 7.39
C MET A 224 13.64 -7.88 7.87
N ARG A 225 12.43 -7.37 7.98
CA ARG A 225 12.10 -6.15 8.71
C ARG A 225 11.23 -6.50 9.89
N LEU A 226 11.20 -5.64 10.89
CA LEU A 226 10.25 -5.73 11.99
C LEU A 226 9.32 -4.54 11.90
N SER A 227 8.02 -4.80 12.02
CA SER A 227 6.99 -3.79 12.17
C SER A 227 6.57 -3.77 13.62
N VAL A 228 6.59 -2.63 14.26
CA VAL A 228 6.27 -2.46 15.69
C VAL A 228 5.12 -1.46 15.78
N LYS A 229 3.98 -1.92 16.27
CA LYS A 229 2.86 -1.03 16.58
C LYS A 229 3.05 -0.39 17.95
N VAL A 230 2.83 0.91 18.02
CA VAL A 230 2.89 1.70 19.26
C VAL A 230 1.61 2.49 19.46
N PRO A 231 1.29 2.96 20.68
CA PRO A 231 0.17 3.86 20.90
C PRO A 231 0.34 5.18 20.14
N GLN A 232 -0.74 5.75 19.59
CA GLN A 232 -0.71 6.99 18.81
C GLN A 232 -0.17 8.20 19.58
N ASP A 233 -0.28 8.21 20.90
CA ASP A 233 0.23 9.26 21.78
C ASP A 233 1.75 9.20 21.99
N LYS A 234 2.44 8.22 21.41
CA LYS A 234 3.89 7.95 21.54
C LYS A 234 4.63 7.95 20.20
N VAL A 235 3.97 8.42 19.15
CA VAL A 235 4.55 8.58 17.80
C VAL A 235 5.18 9.95 17.63
#